data_544a24c443cc7d3145cccebda50be2df
#
_entry.id   544a24c443cc7d3145cccebda50be2df
#
_cell.length_a   1.000
_cell.length_b   1.000
_cell.length_c   1.000
_cell.angle_alpha   90.00
_cell.angle_beta   90.00
_cell.angle_gamma   90.00
#
_symmetry.space_group_name_H-M   'P 1'
#
loop_
_entity.id
_entity.type
_entity.pdbx_description
1 polymer ?
#
loop_
_entity_poly.entity_id
_entity_poly.type
_entity_poly.pdbx_seq_one_letter_code
_entity_poly.pdbx_strand_id
1 'polypeptide(L)'
;MAHRLALVTLAATFVLILFGGLVTDTGAALAVPDWPSTFGYNLFFYPWSQMVGGIFYEHSHRLIGAAVGLLTLGLAAALWGAGGWFRWLALAAVVAVVAQGVLGGLRVVLLEDTLAIVHGSLAQAFFGLLSAIAFLTSRAAERPLRDPGPSLRALTLTAAVVVYLQIVLGALVTHAGWLALHWAGALAVFAVVPVVTARLRRSSGADAPPMASVLLGLLALQLLLGVGSYLGRFSSVWIPGEQTTMLVLPVAHRLVASLILGATVVLAVWVTRTGPARLERARTSPGRTAGEERSQGAPGSGHPRSVAASRTPGVTAGEERSQGAPGSGHPRSVPASRTPLQ
;
A
#
# COMPACT_ATOMS: atom_id res chain seq x y z
N MET A 1 1.20 14.48 9.25
CA MET A 1 1.94 13.61 10.20
C MET A 1 1.41 12.17 10.16
N ALA A 2 0.12 11.91 10.37
CA ALA A 2 -0.47 10.57 10.38
C ALA A 2 -0.17 9.73 9.12
N HIS A 3 -0.30 10.33 7.91
CA HIS A 3 0.00 9.63 6.66
C HIS A 3 1.47 9.15 6.56
N ARG A 4 2.43 9.98 6.96
CA ARG A 4 3.86 9.58 6.96
C ARG A 4 4.13 8.46 7.95
N LEU A 5 3.54 8.53 9.15
CA LEU A 5 3.63 7.45 10.14
C LEU A 5 2.99 6.16 9.62
N ALA A 6 1.82 6.24 8.97
CA ALA A 6 1.17 5.08 8.37
C ALA A 6 2.05 4.41 7.30
N LEU A 7 2.71 5.19 6.43
CA LEU A 7 3.62 4.65 5.42
C LEU A 7 4.87 4.02 6.05
N VAL A 8 5.46 4.65 7.06
CA VAL A 8 6.64 4.09 7.77
C VAL A 8 6.25 2.81 8.49
N THR A 9 5.11 2.78 9.20
CA THR A 9 4.63 1.58 9.90
C THR A 9 4.32 0.46 8.90
N LEU A 10 3.69 0.78 7.76
CA LEU A 10 3.40 -0.19 6.70
C LEU A 10 4.70 -0.78 6.12
N ALA A 11 5.70 0.06 5.81
CA ALA A 11 6.99 -0.38 5.29
C ALA A 11 7.75 -1.24 6.32
N ALA A 12 7.77 -0.83 7.60
CA ALA A 12 8.38 -1.62 8.67
C ALA A 12 7.67 -2.97 8.86
N THR A 13 6.34 -3.00 8.73
CA THR A 13 5.55 -4.24 8.78
C THR A 13 5.87 -5.15 7.58
N PHE A 14 6.09 -4.58 6.39
CA PHE A 14 6.51 -5.37 5.23
C PHE A 14 7.88 -6.02 5.45
N VAL A 15 8.84 -5.30 6.04
CA VAL A 15 10.14 -5.86 6.45
C VAL A 15 9.97 -6.91 7.54
N LEU A 16 9.04 -6.71 8.49
CA LEU A 16 8.72 -7.69 9.52
C LEU A 16 8.16 -9.00 8.91
N ILE A 17 7.30 -8.91 7.89
CA ILE A 17 6.79 -10.07 7.15
C ILE A 17 7.91 -10.79 6.40
N LEU A 18 8.87 -10.05 5.82
CA LEU A 18 10.06 -10.63 5.20
C LEU A 18 10.84 -11.48 6.22
N PHE A 19 11.17 -10.92 7.39
CA PHE A 19 11.89 -11.66 8.43
C PHE A 19 11.08 -12.83 8.98
N GLY A 20 9.75 -12.69 9.12
CA GLY A 20 8.88 -13.80 9.49
C GLY A 20 8.90 -14.94 8.46
N GLY A 21 8.97 -14.59 7.16
CA GLY A 21 9.20 -15.55 6.08
C GLY A 21 10.53 -16.28 6.20
N LEU A 22 11.61 -15.52 6.42
CA LEU A 22 12.94 -16.08 6.61
C LEU A 22 12.99 -17.00 7.83
N VAL A 23 12.44 -16.59 8.96
CA VAL A 23 12.33 -17.45 10.17
C VAL A 23 11.64 -18.78 9.87
N THR A 24 10.56 -18.76 9.08
CA THR A 24 9.82 -19.97 8.74
C THR A 24 10.60 -20.86 7.76
N ASP A 25 11.12 -20.29 6.67
CA ASP A 25 11.68 -21.06 5.56
C ASP A 25 13.15 -21.48 5.80
N THR A 26 13.86 -20.86 6.78
CA THR A 26 15.17 -21.33 7.26
C THR A 26 15.07 -22.34 8.39
N GLY A 27 13.87 -22.65 8.89
CA GLY A 27 13.69 -23.47 10.08
C GLY A 27 14.19 -22.79 11.37
N ALA A 28 14.40 -21.47 11.34
CA ALA A 28 14.89 -20.70 12.48
C ALA A 28 13.82 -20.44 13.56
N ALA A 29 12.60 -20.84 13.30
CA ALA A 29 11.54 -20.78 14.29
C ALA A 29 11.93 -21.62 15.52
N LEU A 30 11.90 -21.02 16.71
CA LEU A 30 12.32 -21.63 17.97
C LEU A 30 13.86 -21.73 18.15
N ALA A 31 14.66 -21.00 17.35
CA ALA A 31 16.09 -20.84 17.60
C ALA A 31 16.37 -20.11 18.92
N VAL A 32 15.39 -19.33 19.40
CA VAL A 32 15.39 -18.63 20.70
C VAL A 32 14.27 -19.21 21.55
N PRO A 33 14.56 -20.01 22.59
CA PRO A 33 13.57 -20.84 23.29
C PRO A 33 12.71 -20.08 24.30
N ASP A 34 13.06 -18.86 24.65
CA ASP A 34 12.42 -18.05 25.67
C ASP A 34 11.70 -16.82 25.09
N TRP A 35 10.70 -16.35 25.83
CA TRP A 35 9.94 -15.15 25.52
C TRP A 35 9.37 -14.54 26.84
N PRO A 36 9.42 -13.23 27.06
CA PRO A 36 9.82 -12.13 26.14
C PRO A 36 11.34 -11.88 26.06
N SER A 37 12.15 -12.66 26.77
CA SER A 37 13.62 -12.58 26.76
C SER A 37 14.23 -13.27 25.54
N THR A 38 15.55 -13.16 25.42
CA THR A 38 16.39 -13.88 24.46
C THR A 38 17.56 -14.49 25.21
N PHE A 39 17.53 -15.80 25.48
CA PHE A 39 18.48 -16.52 26.31
C PHE A 39 18.69 -15.85 27.68
N GLY A 40 17.58 -15.39 28.32
CA GLY A 40 17.61 -14.69 29.59
C GLY A 40 17.97 -13.20 29.51
N TYR A 41 18.46 -12.70 28.39
CA TYR A 41 18.75 -11.29 28.19
C TYR A 41 17.46 -10.51 27.90
N ASN A 42 17.45 -9.22 28.25
CA ASN A 42 16.46 -8.31 27.71
C ASN A 42 16.57 -8.27 26.18
N LEU A 43 15.43 -8.22 25.49
CA LEU A 43 15.34 -8.21 24.03
C LEU A 43 16.29 -7.21 23.35
N PHE A 44 16.48 -6.03 23.92
CA PHE A 44 17.30 -4.96 23.32
C PHE A 44 18.80 -5.04 23.68
N PHE A 45 19.17 -5.88 24.65
CA PHE A 45 20.54 -5.99 25.16
C PHE A 45 21.20 -7.33 24.88
N TYR A 46 20.58 -8.15 24.02
CA TYR A 46 21.21 -9.39 23.57
C TYR A 46 22.47 -9.08 22.74
N PRO A 47 23.63 -9.73 23.01
CA PRO A 47 24.88 -9.41 22.34
C PRO A 47 24.83 -9.68 20.83
N TRP A 48 25.12 -8.65 20.02
CA TRP A 48 25.12 -8.73 18.55
C TRP A 48 26.08 -9.83 18.02
N SER A 49 27.20 -10.06 18.71
CA SER A 49 28.20 -11.10 18.37
C SER A 49 27.64 -12.53 18.47
N GLN A 50 26.54 -12.72 19.20
CA GLN A 50 25.90 -14.01 19.38
C GLN A 50 24.70 -14.20 18.42
N MET A 51 24.37 -13.21 17.62
CA MET A 51 23.29 -13.27 16.61
C MET A 51 23.80 -14.02 15.37
N VAL A 52 23.88 -15.34 15.44
CA VAL A 52 24.36 -16.22 14.34
C VAL A 52 23.29 -17.22 13.92
N GLY A 53 23.30 -17.62 12.65
CA GLY A 53 22.39 -18.64 12.13
C GLY A 53 20.92 -18.32 12.37
N GLY A 54 20.16 -19.30 12.91
CA GLY A 54 18.73 -19.14 13.20
C GLY A 54 18.41 -18.02 14.20
N ILE A 55 19.32 -17.81 15.18
CA ILE A 55 19.16 -16.74 16.18
C ILE A 55 19.12 -15.36 15.50
N PHE A 56 19.94 -15.15 14.46
CA PHE A 56 19.93 -13.90 13.71
C PHE A 56 18.55 -13.59 13.12
N TYR A 57 17.91 -14.57 12.48
CA TYR A 57 16.61 -14.37 11.85
C TYR A 57 15.53 -14.16 12.91
N GLU A 58 15.45 -15.01 13.92
CA GLU A 58 14.38 -14.95 14.91
C GLU A 58 14.51 -13.73 15.82
N HIS A 59 15.71 -13.43 16.33
CA HIS A 59 15.91 -12.25 17.17
C HIS A 59 15.71 -10.94 16.40
N SER A 60 16.18 -10.84 15.15
CA SER A 60 15.90 -9.69 14.28
C SER A 60 14.41 -9.51 14.04
N HIS A 61 13.65 -10.60 13.80
CA HIS A 61 12.20 -10.56 13.68
C HIS A 61 11.55 -9.97 14.94
N ARG A 62 11.97 -10.38 16.12
CA ARG A 62 11.47 -9.85 17.40
C ARG A 62 11.78 -8.36 17.59
N LEU A 63 13.02 -7.91 17.26
CA LEU A 63 13.42 -6.49 17.33
C LEU A 63 12.59 -5.61 16.37
N ILE A 64 12.43 -6.07 15.12
CA ILE A 64 11.60 -5.36 14.13
C ILE A 64 10.15 -5.35 14.59
N GLY A 65 9.65 -6.45 15.18
CA GLY A 65 8.31 -6.53 15.77
C GLY A 65 8.09 -5.51 16.87
N ALA A 66 9.06 -5.34 17.77
CA ALA A 66 9.02 -4.31 18.82
C ALA A 66 9.00 -2.89 18.21
N ALA A 67 9.82 -2.63 17.17
CA ALA A 67 9.82 -1.36 16.46
C ALA A 67 8.46 -1.08 15.77
N VAL A 68 7.86 -2.07 15.13
CA VAL A 68 6.51 -1.97 14.53
C VAL A 68 5.47 -1.68 15.62
N GLY A 69 5.59 -2.30 16.79
CA GLY A 69 4.73 -2.02 17.94
C GLY A 69 4.79 -0.54 18.34
N LEU A 70 5.99 0.01 18.53
CA LEU A 70 6.19 1.42 18.87
C LEU A 70 5.67 2.37 17.78
N LEU A 71 5.95 2.07 16.51
CA LEU A 71 5.43 2.84 15.37
C LEU A 71 3.90 2.82 15.33
N THR A 72 3.28 1.67 15.65
CA THR A 72 1.81 1.55 15.71
C THR A 72 1.22 2.39 16.83
N LEU A 73 1.87 2.45 18.01
CA LEU A 73 1.44 3.34 19.11
C LEU A 73 1.55 4.81 18.71
N GLY A 74 2.64 5.21 18.05
CA GLY A 74 2.80 6.57 17.50
C GLY A 74 1.75 6.90 16.44
N LEU A 75 1.44 5.94 15.54
CA LEU A 75 0.38 6.09 14.55
C LEU A 75 -0.99 6.21 15.22
N ALA A 76 -1.26 5.38 16.23
CA ALA A 76 -2.52 5.43 16.97
C ALA A 76 -2.72 6.78 17.67
N ALA A 77 -1.69 7.34 18.29
CA ALA A 77 -1.72 8.67 18.89
C ALA A 77 -2.04 9.75 17.84
N ALA A 78 -1.40 9.68 16.65
CA ALA A 78 -1.66 10.62 15.56
C ALA A 78 -3.09 10.51 15.00
N LEU A 79 -3.66 9.30 14.90
CA LEU A 79 -5.02 9.04 14.45
C LEU A 79 -6.06 9.46 15.50
N TRP A 80 -5.72 9.31 16.80
CA TRP A 80 -6.61 9.72 17.89
C TRP A 80 -6.90 11.21 17.85
N GLY A 81 -5.89 12.03 17.57
CA GLY A 81 -6.03 13.47 17.40
C GLY A 81 -6.90 13.86 16.20
N ALA A 82 -7.00 13.02 15.16
CA ALA A 82 -7.87 13.26 14.01
C ALA A 82 -9.37 13.06 14.32
N GLY A 83 -9.70 12.38 15.41
CA GLY A 83 -11.07 12.18 15.90
C GLY A 83 -11.93 11.23 15.06
N GLY A 84 -13.23 11.20 15.36
CA GLY A 84 -14.22 10.42 14.63
C GLY A 84 -13.86 8.94 14.51
N TRP A 85 -14.10 8.35 13.34
CA TRP A 85 -13.86 6.94 13.07
C TRP A 85 -12.37 6.56 13.00
N PHE A 86 -11.43 7.52 12.87
CA PHE A 86 -9.99 7.25 12.93
C PHE A 86 -9.56 6.72 14.30
N ARG A 87 -10.27 7.05 15.39
CA ARG A 87 -10.03 6.47 16.72
C ARG A 87 -10.27 4.95 16.75
N TRP A 88 -11.27 4.48 16.01
CA TRP A 88 -11.54 3.04 15.89
C TRP A 88 -10.47 2.32 15.08
N LEU A 89 -9.94 2.94 14.04
CA LEU A 89 -8.79 2.40 13.30
C LEU A 89 -7.52 2.37 14.16
N ALA A 90 -7.28 3.42 14.96
CA ALA A 90 -6.20 3.46 15.92
C ALA A 90 -6.31 2.31 16.94
N LEU A 91 -7.49 2.12 17.52
CA LEU A 91 -7.74 1.03 18.47
C LEU A 91 -7.56 -0.34 17.80
N ALA A 92 -8.11 -0.54 16.61
CA ALA A 92 -7.96 -1.79 15.86
C ALA A 92 -6.48 -2.11 15.56
N ALA A 93 -5.68 -1.09 15.19
CA ALA A 93 -4.26 -1.29 14.93
C ALA A 93 -3.49 -1.66 16.22
N VAL A 94 -3.78 -1.01 17.35
CA VAL A 94 -3.16 -1.34 18.64
C VAL A 94 -3.55 -2.75 19.10
N VAL A 95 -4.84 -3.10 19.05
CA VAL A 95 -5.31 -4.44 19.43
C VAL A 95 -4.64 -5.50 18.54
N ALA A 96 -4.58 -5.26 17.23
CA ALA A 96 -3.96 -6.19 16.28
C ALA A 96 -2.46 -6.38 16.57
N VAL A 97 -1.69 -5.31 16.81
CA VAL A 97 -0.24 -5.43 17.07
C VAL A 97 0.05 -6.08 18.41
N VAL A 98 -0.76 -5.82 19.44
CA VAL A 98 -0.66 -6.50 20.75
C VAL A 98 -0.97 -8.00 20.57
N ALA A 99 -2.06 -8.34 19.89
CA ALA A 99 -2.40 -9.73 19.59
C ALA A 99 -1.28 -10.44 18.81
N GLN A 100 -0.62 -9.75 17.87
CA GLN A 100 0.55 -10.28 17.16
C GLN A 100 1.72 -10.61 18.11
N GLY A 101 2.05 -9.70 19.01
CA GLY A 101 3.11 -9.95 20.00
C GLY A 101 2.80 -11.15 20.89
N VAL A 102 1.56 -11.22 21.41
CA VAL A 102 1.11 -12.33 22.26
C VAL A 102 1.12 -13.67 21.51
N LEU A 103 0.55 -13.72 20.29
CA LEU A 103 0.53 -14.95 19.48
C LEU A 103 1.94 -15.41 19.11
N GLY A 104 2.84 -14.48 18.76
CA GLY A 104 4.24 -14.81 18.49
C GLY A 104 4.96 -15.38 19.70
N GLY A 105 4.72 -14.79 20.89
CA GLY A 105 5.28 -15.31 22.16
C GLY A 105 4.70 -16.66 22.56
N LEU A 106 3.38 -16.83 22.50
CA LEU A 106 2.71 -18.09 22.81
C LEU A 106 3.17 -19.23 21.91
N ARG A 107 3.44 -18.96 20.62
CA ARG A 107 3.98 -19.96 19.70
C ARG A 107 5.31 -20.51 20.21
N VAL A 108 6.19 -19.65 20.74
CA VAL A 108 7.49 -20.06 21.28
C VAL A 108 7.31 -20.88 22.56
N VAL A 109 6.41 -20.47 23.46
CA VAL A 109 6.20 -21.11 24.76
C VAL A 109 5.44 -22.43 24.63
N LEU A 110 4.41 -22.48 23.77
CA LEU A 110 3.52 -23.64 23.63
C LEU A 110 3.95 -24.61 22.54
N LEU A 111 4.87 -24.20 21.64
CA LEU A 111 5.39 -25.02 20.52
C LEU A 111 4.29 -25.50 19.54
N GLU A 112 3.22 -24.73 19.39
CA GLU A 112 2.04 -25.10 18.60
C GLU A 112 2.05 -24.51 17.19
N ASP A 113 1.99 -25.36 16.17
CA ASP A 113 1.96 -24.95 14.76
C ASP A 113 0.69 -24.19 14.38
N THR A 114 -0.44 -24.49 15.03
CA THR A 114 -1.70 -23.74 14.84
C THR A 114 -1.52 -22.25 15.17
N LEU A 115 -0.74 -21.93 16.20
CA LEU A 115 -0.42 -20.54 16.54
C LEU A 115 0.41 -19.85 15.44
N ALA A 116 1.27 -20.59 14.73
CA ALA A 116 2.01 -20.06 13.59
C ALA A 116 1.08 -19.67 12.43
N ILE A 117 0.07 -20.51 12.13
CA ILE A 117 -0.94 -20.23 11.11
C ILE A 117 -1.75 -18.97 11.47
N VAL A 118 -2.23 -18.90 12.71
CA VAL A 118 -3.03 -17.76 13.19
C VAL A 118 -2.21 -16.48 13.22
N HIS A 119 -0.98 -16.53 13.76
CA HIS A 119 -0.05 -15.40 13.80
C HIS A 119 0.27 -14.88 12.39
N GLY A 120 0.64 -15.76 11.45
CA GLY A 120 0.94 -15.39 10.08
C GLY A 120 -0.27 -14.82 9.33
N SER A 121 -1.46 -15.40 9.54
CA SER A 121 -2.70 -14.91 8.93
C SER A 121 -3.12 -13.55 9.49
N LEU A 122 -3.04 -13.35 10.81
CA LEU A 122 -3.32 -12.07 11.44
C LEU A 122 -2.30 -10.98 11.04
N ALA A 123 -1.02 -11.34 10.82
CA ALA A 123 -0.01 -10.41 10.31
C ALA A 123 -0.40 -9.82 8.95
N GLN A 124 -0.98 -10.65 8.06
CA GLN A 124 -1.48 -10.19 6.76
C GLN A 124 -2.72 -9.30 6.91
N ALA A 125 -3.65 -9.62 7.81
CA ALA A 125 -4.79 -8.76 8.12
C ALA A 125 -4.32 -7.40 8.68
N PHE A 126 -3.32 -7.40 9.55
CA PHE A 126 -2.70 -6.18 10.07
C PHE A 126 -2.04 -5.34 8.95
N PHE A 127 -1.33 -5.98 8.03
CA PHE A 127 -0.77 -5.30 6.86
C PHE A 127 -1.87 -4.68 5.97
N GLY A 128 -2.97 -5.40 5.75
CA GLY A 128 -4.16 -4.88 5.05
C GLY A 128 -4.78 -3.67 5.78
N LEU A 129 -4.90 -3.73 7.10
CA LEU A 129 -5.39 -2.62 7.93
C LEU A 129 -4.48 -1.38 7.79
N LEU A 130 -3.17 -1.56 7.89
CA LEU A 130 -2.21 -0.47 7.71
C LEU A 130 -2.26 0.12 6.28
N SER A 131 -2.45 -0.73 5.25
CA SER A 131 -2.64 -0.29 3.87
C SER A 131 -3.89 0.58 3.72
N ALA A 132 -5.01 0.18 4.37
CA ALA A 132 -6.22 0.98 4.44
C ALA A 132 -5.98 2.32 5.15
N ILE A 133 -5.32 2.32 6.32
CA ILE A 133 -5.00 3.54 7.07
C ILE A 133 -4.09 4.47 6.26
N ALA A 134 -3.07 3.94 5.61
CA ALA A 134 -2.17 4.71 4.76
C ALA A 134 -2.93 5.38 3.60
N PHE A 135 -3.82 4.66 2.93
CA PHE A 135 -4.68 5.22 1.90
C PHE A 135 -5.62 6.30 2.46
N LEU A 136 -6.33 6.01 3.55
CA LEU A 136 -7.35 6.88 4.15
C LEU A 136 -6.78 8.21 4.69
N THR A 137 -5.51 8.22 5.06
CA THR A 137 -4.77 9.41 5.50
C THR A 137 -4.09 10.15 4.35
N SER A 138 -4.15 9.63 3.12
CA SER A 138 -3.54 10.21 1.93
C SER A 138 -4.47 11.20 1.22
N ARG A 139 -3.89 12.11 0.42
CA ARG A 139 -4.65 12.99 -0.48
C ARG A 139 -5.43 12.22 -1.56
N ALA A 140 -4.99 11.02 -1.92
CA ALA A 140 -5.69 10.18 -2.89
C ALA A 140 -7.08 9.76 -2.40
N ALA A 141 -7.28 9.61 -1.08
CA ALA A 141 -8.57 9.29 -0.49
C ALA A 141 -9.61 10.41 -0.61
N GLU A 142 -9.17 11.65 -0.90
CA GLU A 142 -10.07 12.81 -1.10
C GLU A 142 -10.62 12.86 -2.53
N ARG A 143 -10.00 12.16 -3.48
CA ARG A 143 -10.42 12.12 -4.89
C ARG A 143 -11.48 11.04 -5.07
N PRO A 144 -12.74 11.41 -5.35
CA PRO A 144 -13.78 10.42 -5.62
C PRO A 144 -13.54 9.76 -6.98
N LEU A 145 -13.72 8.46 -7.06
CA LEU A 145 -13.96 7.78 -8.33
C LEU A 145 -15.35 8.17 -8.84
N ARG A 146 -15.59 8.13 -10.15
CA ARG A 146 -16.96 8.13 -10.69
C ARG A 146 -17.73 6.98 -10.03
N ASP A 147 -19.05 7.14 -9.81
CA ASP A 147 -19.82 6.13 -9.08
C ASP A 147 -19.63 4.73 -9.70
N PRO A 148 -18.96 3.82 -8.98
CA PRO A 148 -18.66 2.49 -9.51
C PRO A 148 -19.85 1.55 -9.54
N GLY A 149 -20.97 1.97 -8.96
CA GLY A 149 -22.15 1.15 -8.78
C GLY A 149 -22.00 0.04 -7.71
N PRO A 150 -23.12 -0.54 -7.25
CA PRO A 150 -23.11 -1.51 -6.16
C PRO A 150 -22.40 -2.82 -6.53
N SER A 151 -22.48 -3.25 -7.78
CA SER A 151 -21.87 -4.51 -8.25
C SER A 151 -20.34 -4.46 -8.20
N LEU A 152 -19.71 -3.33 -8.54
CA LEU A 152 -18.24 -3.19 -8.47
C LEU A 152 -17.77 -3.07 -7.02
N ARG A 153 -18.56 -2.46 -6.13
CA ARG A 153 -18.27 -2.43 -4.69
C ARG A 153 -18.25 -3.83 -4.09
N ALA A 154 -19.31 -4.60 -4.34
CA ALA A 154 -19.38 -6.00 -3.89
C ALA A 154 -18.19 -6.81 -4.43
N LEU A 155 -17.89 -6.66 -5.72
CA LEU A 155 -16.83 -7.42 -6.37
C LEU A 155 -15.42 -7.08 -5.81
N THR A 156 -15.13 -5.80 -5.51
CA THR A 156 -13.84 -5.41 -4.91
C THR A 156 -13.69 -5.90 -3.47
N LEU A 157 -14.78 -5.88 -2.68
CA LEU A 157 -14.80 -6.48 -1.34
C LEU A 157 -14.59 -7.99 -1.41
N THR A 158 -15.30 -8.68 -2.31
CA THR A 158 -15.11 -10.12 -2.55
C THR A 158 -13.65 -10.41 -2.93
N ALA A 159 -13.03 -9.63 -3.80
CA ALA A 159 -11.63 -9.81 -4.17
C ALA A 159 -10.70 -9.69 -2.97
N ALA A 160 -10.87 -8.69 -2.10
CA ALA A 160 -10.06 -8.54 -0.91
C ALA A 160 -10.22 -9.74 0.04
N VAL A 161 -11.44 -10.23 0.23
CA VAL A 161 -11.72 -11.43 1.05
C VAL A 161 -11.10 -12.68 0.44
N VAL A 162 -11.28 -12.91 -0.87
CA VAL A 162 -10.73 -14.09 -1.57
C VAL A 162 -9.20 -14.07 -1.53
N VAL A 163 -8.56 -12.92 -1.73
CA VAL A 163 -7.10 -12.79 -1.62
C VAL A 163 -6.63 -13.09 -0.19
N TYR A 164 -7.32 -12.57 0.83
CA TYR A 164 -6.98 -12.86 2.22
C TYR A 164 -7.12 -14.35 2.55
N LEU A 165 -8.24 -14.98 2.16
CA LEU A 165 -8.46 -16.41 2.35
C LEU A 165 -7.38 -17.24 1.63
N GLN A 166 -6.97 -16.85 0.43
CA GLN A 166 -5.87 -17.49 -0.30
C GLN A 166 -4.54 -17.44 0.47
N ILE A 167 -4.28 -16.33 1.17
CA ILE A 167 -3.08 -16.21 2.03
C ILE A 167 -3.18 -17.17 3.23
N VAL A 168 -4.35 -17.27 3.85
CA VAL A 168 -4.61 -18.25 4.92
C VAL A 168 -4.39 -19.68 4.42
N LEU A 169 -4.91 -20.00 3.23
CA LEU A 169 -4.67 -21.31 2.60
C LEU A 169 -3.17 -21.54 2.32
N GLY A 170 -2.39 -20.49 2.00
CA GLY A 170 -0.94 -20.56 1.90
C GLY A 170 -0.25 -20.90 3.21
N ALA A 171 -0.71 -20.35 4.33
CA ALA A 171 -0.21 -20.71 5.66
C ALA A 171 -0.53 -22.17 6.00
N LEU A 172 -1.71 -22.66 5.60
CA LEU A 172 -2.10 -24.06 5.77
C LEU A 172 -1.26 -25.03 4.90
N VAL A 173 -0.82 -24.60 3.70
CA VAL A 173 0.18 -25.40 2.93
C VAL A 173 1.47 -25.56 3.72
N THR A 174 1.96 -24.48 4.29
CA THR A 174 3.26 -24.46 4.99
C THR A 174 3.25 -25.34 6.25
N HIS A 175 2.17 -25.31 7.04
CA HIS A 175 2.09 -25.93 8.36
C HIS A 175 1.20 -27.17 8.42
N ALA A 176 0.32 -27.40 7.45
CA ALA A 176 -0.64 -28.53 7.45
C ALA A 176 -0.70 -29.31 6.12
N GLY A 177 0.05 -28.89 5.09
CA GLY A 177 0.13 -29.61 3.82
C GLY A 177 -1.10 -29.48 2.89
N TRP A 178 -2.00 -28.53 3.10
CA TRP A 178 -3.27 -28.39 2.38
C TRP A 178 -3.12 -27.77 0.97
N LEU A 179 -2.28 -28.41 0.13
CA LEU A 179 -1.91 -27.91 -1.20
C LEU A 179 -3.10 -27.82 -2.16
N ALA A 180 -4.00 -28.83 -2.17
CA ALA A 180 -5.15 -28.84 -3.08
C ALA A 180 -6.10 -27.65 -2.87
N LEU A 181 -6.36 -27.27 -1.60
CA LEU A 181 -7.19 -26.12 -1.28
C LEU A 181 -6.50 -24.80 -1.68
N HIS A 182 -5.18 -24.72 -1.52
CA HIS A 182 -4.44 -23.55 -1.97
C HIS A 182 -4.52 -23.38 -3.49
N TRP A 183 -4.50 -24.44 -4.27
CA TRP A 183 -4.68 -24.37 -5.72
C TRP A 183 -6.11 -23.95 -6.10
N ALA A 184 -7.13 -24.50 -5.44
CA ALA A 184 -8.51 -24.08 -5.65
C ALA A 184 -8.70 -22.58 -5.34
N GLY A 185 -8.13 -22.10 -4.24
CA GLY A 185 -8.16 -20.68 -3.89
C GLY A 185 -7.36 -19.80 -4.87
N ALA A 186 -6.22 -20.29 -5.41
CA ALA A 186 -5.48 -19.59 -6.45
C ALA A 186 -6.34 -19.38 -7.70
N LEU A 187 -7.05 -20.41 -8.16
CA LEU A 187 -7.98 -20.28 -9.29
C LEU A 187 -9.04 -19.22 -9.02
N ALA A 188 -9.59 -19.15 -7.81
CA ALA A 188 -10.57 -18.12 -7.43
C ALA A 188 -9.94 -16.70 -7.50
N VAL A 189 -8.73 -16.51 -7.01
CA VAL A 189 -8.01 -15.23 -7.11
C VAL A 189 -7.77 -14.84 -8.57
N PHE A 190 -7.30 -15.79 -9.40
CA PHE A 190 -7.05 -15.58 -10.83
C PHE A 190 -8.33 -15.37 -11.64
N ALA A 191 -9.48 -15.78 -11.15
CA ALA A 191 -10.79 -15.46 -11.74
C ALA A 191 -11.26 -14.06 -11.32
N VAL A 192 -11.21 -13.73 -10.02
CA VAL A 192 -11.84 -12.53 -9.47
C VAL A 192 -11.01 -11.26 -9.72
N VAL A 193 -9.70 -11.29 -9.51
CA VAL A 193 -8.85 -10.08 -9.61
C VAL A 193 -8.82 -9.48 -11.02
N PRO A 194 -8.65 -10.26 -12.13
CA PRO A 194 -8.76 -9.71 -13.48
C PRO A 194 -10.13 -9.15 -13.82
N VAL A 195 -11.22 -9.77 -13.33
CA VAL A 195 -12.59 -9.25 -13.53
C VAL A 195 -12.76 -7.91 -12.83
N VAL A 196 -12.29 -7.76 -11.59
CA VAL A 196 -12.30 -6.48 -10.86
C VAL A 196 -11.56 -5.41 -11.65
N THR A 197 -10.33 -5.70 -12.08
CA THR A 197 -9.49 -4.73 -12.79
C THR A 197 -10.07 -4.34 -14.16
N ALA A 198 -10.64 -5.31 -14.89
CA ALA A 198 -11.30 -5.06 -16.18
C ALA A 198 -12.55 -4.20 -16.00
N ARG A 199 -13.41 -4.48 -15.01
CA ARG A 199 -14.60 -3.68 -14.72
C ARG A 199 -14.24 -2.27 -14.27
N LEU A 200 -13.22 -2.13 -13.41
CA LEU A 200 -12.74 -0.84 -12.95
C LEU A 200 -12.24 0.01 -14.12
N ARG A 201 -11.46 -0.56 -15.02
CA ARG A 201 -10.97 0.13 -16.23
C ARG A 201 -12.12 0.58 -17.15
N ARG A 202 -13.13 -0.27 -17.31
CA ARG A 202 -14.31 0.06 -18.14
C ARG A 202 -15.14 1.19 -17.52
N SER A 203 -15.31 1.21 -16.20
CA SER A 203 -16.10 2.25 -15.50
C SER A 203 -15.36 3.60 -15.41
N SER A 204 -14.03 3.59 -15.34
CA SER A 204 -13.21 4.79 -15.17
C SER A 204 -12.64 5.33 -16.48
N GLY A 205 -12.63 4.56 -17.56
CA GLY A 205 -12.07 4.97 -18.85
C GLY A 205 -10.59 5.37 -18.74
N ALA A 206 -10.24 6.54 -19.31
CA ALA A 206 -8.88 7.09 -19.23
C ALA A 206 -8.43 7.43 -17.80
N ASP A 207 -9.37 7.63 -16.87
CA ASP A 207 -9.09 7.94 -15.46
C ASP A 207 -8.93 6.68 -14.59
N ALA A 208 -8.77 5.51 -15.23
CA ALA A 208 -8.58 4.26 -14.50
C ALA A 208 -7.32 4.33 -13.60
N PRO A 209 -7.44 3.98 -12.32
CA PRO A 209 -6.31 4.09 -11.42
C PRO A 209 -5.17 3.16 -11.87
N PRO A 210 -3.90 3.62 -11.86
CA PRO A 210 -2.73 2.81 -12.24
C PRO A 210 -2.61 1.55 -11.39
N MET A 211 -3.21 1.54 -10.21
CA MET A 211 -3.29 0.38 -9.31
C MET A 211 -3.90 -0.86 -9.97
N ALA A 212 -4.83 -0.69 -10.93
CA ALA A 212 -5.39 -1.83 -11.68
C ALA A 212 -4.33 -2.55 -12.54
N SER A 213 -3.39 -1.80 -13.12
CA SER A 213 -2.28 -2.37 -13.89
C SER A 213 -1.23 -3.01 -12.99
N VAL A 214 -0.88 -2.32 -11.90
CA VAL A 214 0.04 -2.84 -10.89
C VAL A 214 -0.47 -4.17 -10.31
N LEU A 215 -1.77 -4.26 -10.00
CA LEU A 215 -2.38 -5.46 -9.45
C LEU A 215 -2.29 -6.65 -10.42
N LEU A 216 -2.48 -6.43 -11.73
CA LEU A 216 -2.30 -7.50 -12.73
C LEU A 216 -0.82 -7.91 -12.88
N GLY A 217 0.11 -6.96 -12.83
CA GLY A 217 1.54 -7.26 -12.83
C GLY A 217 1.97 -8.06 -11.61
N LEU A 218 1.49 -7.67 -10.42
CA LEU A 218 1.74 -8.42 -9.19
C LEU A 218 1.13 -9.82 -9.25
N LEU A 219 -0.06 -9.98 -9.84
CA LEU A 219 -0.71 -11.27 -9.99
C LEU A 219 0.10 -12.19 -10.94
N ALA A 220 0.61 -11.66 -12.05
CA ALA A 220 1.48 -12.43 -12.96
C ALA A 220 2.78 -12.86 -12.24
N LEU A 221 3.41 -11.94 -11.51
CA LEU A 221 4.59 -12.26 -10.69
C LEU A 221 4.28 -13.31 -9.61
N GLN A 222 3.11 -13.20 -8.97
CA GLN A 222 2.64 -14.17 -7.97
C GLN A 222 2.53 -15.57 -8.53
N LEU A 223 2.04 -15.71 -9.77
CA LEU A 223 1.94 -16.99 -10.45
C LEU A 223 3.33 -17.60 -10.70
N LEU A 224 4.26 -16.79 -11.25
CA LEU A 224 5.63 -17.23 -11.53
C LEU A 224 6.34 -17.69 -10.24
N LEU A 225 6.24 -16.90 -9.17
CA LEU A 225 6.83 -17.24 -7.88
C LEU A 225 6.16 -18.48 -7.26
N GLY A 226 4.84 -18.63 -7.41
CA GLY A 226 4.09 -19.78 -6.92
C GLY A 226 4.46 -21.06 -7.65
N VAL A 227 4.55 -21.01 -8.98
CA VAL A 227 5.02 -22.16 -9.80
C VAL A 227 6.46 -22.53 -9.44
N GLY A 228 7.35 -21.52 -9.34
CA GLY A 228 8.74 -21.75 -8.93
C GLY A 228 8.84 -22.38 -7.54
N SER A 229 8.08 -21.88 -6.56
CA SER A 229 8.03 -22.44 -5.20
C SER A 229 7.50 -23.88 -5.19
N TYR A 230 6.49 -24.17 -6.02
CA TYR A 230 5.93 -25.50 -6.17
C TYR A 230 6.93 -26.48 -6.79
N LEU A 231 7.56 -26.09 -7.90
CA LEU A 231 8.57 -26.92 -8.56
C LEU A 231 9.73 -27.23 -7.62
N GLY A 232 10.20 -26.24 -6.88
CA GLY A 232 11.28 -26.43 -5.94
C GLY A 232 10.93 -27.30 -4.73
N ARG A 233 9.71 -27.24 -4.21
CA ARG A 233 9.34 -27.91 -2.94
C ARG A 233 8.62 -29.24 -3.12
N PHE A 234 7.90 -29.42 -4.23
CA PHE A 234 6.99 -30.54 -4.45
C PHE A 234 7.26 -31.33 -5.75
N SER A 235 8.34 -31.03 -6.48
CA SER A 235 8.70 -31.76 -7.69
C SER A 235 10.15 -32.22 -7.64
N SER A 236 10.50 -33.18 -8.50
CA SER A 236 11.88 -33.68 -8.70
C SER A 236 12.65 -32.86 -9.74
N VAL A 237 12.13 -31.74 -10.20
CA VAL A 237 12.80 -30.87 -11.18
C VAL A 237 13.98 -30.19 -10.52
N TRP A 238 15.19 -30.45 -11.09
CA TRP A 238 16.39 -29.76 -10.62
C TRP A 238 16.32 -28.27 -10.94
N ILE A 239 16.53 -27.44 -9.92
CA ILE A 239 16.56 -25.97 -10.04
C ILE A 239 17.94 -25.46 -9.63
N PRO A 240 18.62 -24.64 -10.45
CA PRO A 240 19.91 -24.08 -10.10
C PRO A 240 19.87 -23.28 -8.80
N GLY A 241 20.91 -23.41 -7.96
CA GLY A 241 21.00 -22.71 -6.68
C GLY A 241 20.00 -23.19 -5.63
N GLU A 242 19.72 -24.48 -5.59
CA GLU A 242 18.68 -25.15 -4.83
C GLU A 242 18.40 -24.53 -3.45
N GLN A 243 19.37 -24.42 -2.56
CA GLN A 243 19.17 -23.86 -1.21
C GLN A 243 18.69 -22.40 -1.23
N THR A 244 19.31 -21.55 -2.07
CA THR A 244 18.93 -20.14 -2.18
C THR A 244 17.56 -19.99 -2.83
N THR A 245 17.30 -20.78 -3.88
CA THR A 245 16.04 -20.75 -4.60
C THR A 245 14.88 -21.21 -3.73
N MET A 246 15.09 -22.27 -2.91
CA MET A 246 14.13 -22.78 -1.94
C MET A 246 13.80 -21.78 -0.82
N LEU A 247 14.69 -20.86 -0.52
CA LEU A 247 14.45 -19.79 0.44
C LEU A 247 13.79 -18.58 -0.22
N VAL A 248 14.34 -18.14 -1.36
CA VAL A 248 13.94 -16.87 -1.98
C VAL A 248 12.54 -16.93 -2.59
N LEU A 249 12.20 -18.02 -3.31
CA LEU A 249 10.91 -18.10 -4.01
C LEU A 249 9.70 -18.12 -3.06
N PRO A 250 9.65 -18.93 -1.99
CA PRO A 250 8.52 -18.92 -1.05
C PRO A 250 8.40 -17.59 -0.29
N VAL A 251 9.55 -17.01 0.14
CA VAL A 251 9.56 -15.71 0.82
C VAL A 251 9.05 -14.61 -0.12
N ALA A 252 9.56 -14.55 -1.36
CA ALA A 252 9.10 -13.57 -2.35
C ALA A 252 7.62 -13.77 -2.71
N HIS A 253 7.15 -15.00 -2.88
CA HIS A 253 5.75 -15.33 -3.11
C HIS A 253 4.85 -14.80 -1.98
N ARG A 254 5.25 -14.96 -0.73
CA ARG A 254 4.54 -14.44 0.46
C ARG A 254 4.51 -12.91 0.48
N LEU A 255 5.62 -12.25 0.15
CA LEU A 255 5.70 -10.79 0.10
C LEU A 255 4.84 -10.20 -1.02
N VAL A 256 4.85 -10.80 -2.21
CA VAL A 256 3.99 -10.35 -3.31
C VAL A 256 2.52 -10.56 -2.98
N ALA A 257 2.16 -11.65 -2.29
CA ALA A 257 0.80 -11.85 -1.78
C ALA A 257 0.36 -10.73 -0.82
N SER A 258 1.26 -10.27 0.07
CA SER A 258 0.99 -9.11 0.94
C SER A 258 0.71 -7.83 0.14
N LEU A 259 1.49 -7.57 -0.92
CA LEU A 259 1.27 -6.41 -1.79
C LEU A 259 -0.05 -6.51 -2.56
N ILE A 260 -0.43 -7.70 -3.05
CA ILE A 260 -1.73 -7.94 -3.71
C ILE A 260 -2.86 -7.67 -2.71
N LEU A 261 -2.75 -8.17 -1.46
CA LEU A 261 -3.74 -7.92 -0.42
C LEU A 261 -3.85 -6.42 -0.11
N GLY A 262 -2.73 -5.74 0.12
CA GLY A 262 -2.72 -4.30 0.37
C GLY A 262 -3.38 -3.51 -0.76
N ALA A 263 -3.05 -3.83 -2.02
CA ALA A 263 -3.63 -3.20 -3.19
C ALA A 263 -5.15 -3.46 -3.33
N THR A 264 -5.61 -4.70 -3.12
CA THR A 264 -7.03 -5.04 -3.17
C THR A 264 -7.82 -4.39 -2.04
N VAL A 265 -7.26 -4.31 -0.82
CA VAL A 265 -7.87 -3.61 0.32
C VAL A 265 -7.98 -2.11 0.04
N VAL A 266 -6.91 -1.48 -0.45
CA VAL A 266 -6.95 -0.05 -0.84
C VAL A 266 -8.01 0.19 -1.90
N LEU A 267 -8.08 -0.67 -2.93
CA LEU A 267 -9.09 -0.57 -3.98
C LEU A 267 -10.52 -0.72 -3.44
N ALA A 268 -10.75 -1.71 -2.57
CA ALA A 268 -12.05 -1.92 -1.93
C ALA A 268 -12.47 -0.71 -1.08
N VAL A 269 -11.56 -0.16 -0.28
CA VAL A 269 -11.80 1.06 0.51
C VAL A 269 -12.07 2.26 -0.39
N TRP A 270 -11.33 2.42 -1.48
CA TRP A 270 -11.53 3.53 -2.41
C TRP A 270 -12.90 3.47 -3.08
N VAL A 271 -13.25 2.29 -3.64
CA VAL A 271 -14.53 2.06 -4.34
C VAL A 271 -15.73 2.19 -3.40
N THR A 272 -15.63 1.72 -2.14
CA THR A 272 -16.72 1.82 -1.17
C THR A 272 -16.95 3.23 -0.65
N ARG A 273 -15.92 4.10 -0.61
CA ARG A 273 -16.06 5.50 -0.17
C ARG A 273 -16.73 6.41 -1.20
N THR A 274 -16.78 6.03 -2.46
CA THR A 274 -17.36 6.81 -3.57
C THR A 274 -18.84 6.50 -3.77
N GLY A 275 -19.66 6.51 -2.69
CA GLY A 275 -21.07 6.25 -2.77
C GLY A 275 -21.94 7.44 -3.20
N PRO A 276 -23.16 7.22 -3.74
CA PRO A 276 -24.07 8.26 -4.25
C PRO A 276 -24.33 9.37 -3.23
N ALA A 277 -24.51 9.05 -1.96
CA ALA A 277 -24.74 10.03 -0.90
C ALA A 277 -23.58 11.03 -0.68
N ARG A 278 -22.37 10.70 -1.07
CA ARG A 278 -21.20 11.60 -0.98
C ARG A 278 -21.08 12.49 -2.22
N LEU A 279 -21.40 11.93 -3.39
CA LEU A 279 -21.46 12.68 -4.65
C LEU A 279 -22.58 13.71 -4.62
N GLU A 280 -23.72 13.38 -4.01
CA GLU A 280 -24.85 14.28 -3.82
C GLU A 280 -24.53 15.39 -2.84
N ARG A 281 -23.87 15.12 -1.70
CA ARG A 281 -23.36 16.15 -0.78
C ARG A 281 -22.31 17.06 -1.41
N ALA A 282 -21.44 16.53 -2.28
CA ALA A 282 -20.47 17.33 -3.02
C ALA A 282 -21.15 18.21 -4.09
N ARG A 283 -22.27 17.76 -4.67
CA ARG A 283 -23.09 18.51 -5.63
C ARG A 283 -23.97 19.56 -4.96
N THR A 284 -24.49 19.27 -3.76
CA THR A 284 -25.40 20.15 -3.01
C THR A 284 -24.67 21.06 -2.02
N SER A 285 -23.38 20.91 -1.82
CA SER A 285 -22.54 21.89 -1.12
C SER A 285 -22.44 23.13 -2.03
N PRO A 286 -23.13 24.24 -1.73
CA PRO A 286 -22.97 25.44 -2.54
C PRO A 286 -21.50 25.82 -2.45
N GLY A 287 -20.86 25.90 -3.61
CA GLY A 287 -19.57 26.53 -3.72
C GLY A 287 -19.67 27.88 -3.02
N ARG A 288 -18.90 28.09 -1.99
CA ARG A 288 -18.61 29.44 -1.49
C ARG A 288 -17.96 30.18 -2.66
N THR A 289 -18.78 30.74 -3.49
CA THR A 289 -18.34 31.76 -4.42
C THR A 289 -17.90 32.93 -3.57
N ALA A 290 -16.62 33.17 -3.51
CA ALA A 290 -16.00 34.38 -3.00
C ALA A 290 -16.40 35.54 -3.90
N GLY A 291 -17.68 35.96 -3.83
CA GLY A 291 -18.24 36.96 -4.72
C GLY A 291 -19.38 37.78 -4.13
N GLU A 292 -19.93 37.43 -2.96
CA GLU A 292 -21.14 38.10 -2.45
C GLU A 292 -20.98 38.89 -1.14
N GLU A 293 -19.77 39.23 -0.75
CA GLU A 293 -19.56 40.15 0.42
C GLU A 293 -19.21 41.59 0.04
N ARG A 294 -19.65 42.09 -1.11
CA ARG A 294 -19.56 43.54 -1.42
C ARG A 294 -20.84 44.11 -1.96
N SER A 295 -21.93 43.96 -1.25
CA SER A 295 -23.13 44.76 -1.59
C SER A 295 -24.21 44.68 -0.51
N GLN A 296 -23.92 45.07 0.71
CA GLN A 296 -24.96 45.53 1.65
C GLN A 296 -24.30 46.36 2.74
N GLY A 297 -24.51 47.68 2.64
CA GLY A 297 -24.25 48.55 3.78
C GLY A 297 -23.78 49.95 3.41
N ALA A 298 -24.65 50.79 2.95
CA ALA A 298 -24.77 52.16 3.47
C ALA A 298 -26.00 52.86 2.88
N PRO A 299 -26.89 53.38 3.70
CA PRO A 299 -27.94 54.30 3.25
C PRO A 299 -27.53 55.74 3.50
N GLY A 300 -27.89 56.59 2.56
CA GLY A 300 -28.37 57.92 2.89
C GLY A 300 -27.51 59.12 2.65
N SER A 301 -28.12 59.95 1.90
CA SER A 301 -28.20 61.42 1.96
C SER A 301 -27.35 62.29 1.04
N GLY A 302 -28.06 62.99 0.17
CA GLY A 302 -27.92 64.44 0.04
C GLY A 302 -27.27 65.02 -1.22
N HIS A 303 -28.09 65.21 -2.21
CA HIS A 303 -28.32 66.40 -3.09
C HIS A 303 -27.16 67.18 -3.76
N PRO A 304 -27.42 67.90 -4.82
CA PRO A 304 -26.61 67.94 -6.05
C PRO A 304 -26.00 69.34 -6.32
N ARG A 305 -25.06 69.40 -7.23
CA ARG A 305 -24.77 70.60 -8.07
C ARG A 305 -23.66 70.23 -9.09
N SER A 306 -24.05 70.16 -10.31
CA SER A 306 -23.95 71.08 -11.44
C SER A 306 -22.55 71.50 -11.86
N VAL A 307 -22.42 71.50 -13.17
CA VAL A 307 -21.65 72.32 -14.11
C VAL A 307 -20.36 71.72 -14.67
N ALA A 308 -20.47 71.24 -15.87
CA ALA A 308 -20.06 71.75 -17.19
C ALA A 308 -18.63 71.61 -17.64
N ALA A 309 -18.58 71.13 -18.85
CA ALA A 309 -17.75 71.54 -19.98
C ALA A 309 -16.31 70.99 -20.04
N SER A 310 -15.99 70.26 -20.99
CA SER A 310 -15.70 70.41 -22.39
C SER A 310 -14.33 69.95 -22.78
N ARG A 311 -14.32 69.31 -23.93
CA ARG A 311 -13.28 69.28 -24.97
C ARG A 311 -12.29 68.11 -25.03
N THR A 312 -12.60 67.29 -26.02
CA THR A 312 -11.70 66.60 -26.94
C THR A 312 -10.87 67.60 -27.79
N PRO A 313 -9.91 67.23 -28.68
CA PRO A 313 -9.35 65.97 -29.12
C PRO A 313 -7.83 66.03 -29.46
N GLY A 314 -7.28 64.98 -30.04
CA GLY A 314 -6.04 65.00 -30.85
C GLY A 314 -5.24 63.69 -30.68
N VAL A 315 -5.31 62.74 -31.54
CA VAL A 315 -4.72 62.53 -32.90
C VAL A 315 -3.18 62.44 -32.84
N THR A 316 -2.63 61.32 -33.21
CA THR A 316 -1.85 60.77 -34.32
C THR A 316 -0.84 59.80 -33.80
N ALA A 317 -0.74 58.56 -34.28
CA ALA A 317 -0.20 58.01 -35.54
C ALA A 317 1.32 57.86 -35.59
N GLY A 318 1.76 56.71 -36.07
CA GLY A 318 3.11 56.41 -36.58
C GLY A 318 3.61 55.07 -36.06
N GLU A 319 3.51 53.93 -36.72
CA GLU A 319 4.33 53.43 -37.84
C GLU A 319 5.82 53.41 -37.46
N GLU A 320 6.60 52.33 -37.61
CA GLU A 320 6.86 51.40 -38.69
C GLU A 320 7.88 50.32 -38.21
N ARG A 321 7.76 49.11 -38.70
CA ARG A 321 8.72 48.25 -39.41
C ARG A 321 10.16 48.13 -38.86
N SER A 322 10.84 47.00 -38.85
CA SER A 322 11.05 45.99 -39.89
C SER A 322 11.94 44.87 -39.36
N GLN A 323 11.69 43.65 -39.73
CA GLN A 323 12.47 42.68 -40.53
C GLN A 323 13.92 42.38 -40.09
N GLY A 324 14.21 41.10 -40.02
CA GLY A 324 15.53 40.56 -40.23
C GLY A 324 15.78 39.15 -39.67
N ALA A 325 15.48 38.14 -40.45
CA ALA A 325 16.20 36.84 -40.43
C ALA A 325 17.21 36.89 -41.59
N PRO A 326 18.05 35.88 -41.88
CA PRO A 326 18.38 34.57 -41.29
C PRO A 326 19.89 34.24 -41.34
N GLY A 327 20.29 33.00 -41.01
CA GLY A 327 21.56 32.41 -41.41
C GLY A 327 22.06 31.32 -40.46
N SER A 328 21.80 30.09 -40.66
CA SER A 328 22.51 29.04 -41.42
C SER A 328 23.88 28.67 -40.86
N GLY A 329 24.07 27.38 -40.58
CA GLY A 329 25.38 26.79 -40.51
C GLY A 329 25.46 25.46 -39.76
N HIS A 330 25.17 24.37 -40.46
CA HIS A 330 25.67 23.01 -40.21
C HIS A 330 27.04 22.85 -40.88
N PRO A 331 27.82 21.74 -40.80
CA PRO A 331 27.79 20.49 -40.06
C PRO A 331 29.19 19.88 -39.72
N ARG A 332 29.20 18.59 -39.40
CA ARG A 332 30.28 17.56 -39.43
C ARG A 332 31.06 17.34 -38.15
N SER A 333 31.48 16.14 -37.68
CA SER A 333 31.50 14.77 -38.27
C SER A 333 32.00 13.82 -37.16
N VAL A 334 31.55 12.60 -37.23
CA VAL A 334 32.04 11.36 -36.60
C VAL A 334 33.50 11.05 -37.03
N PRO A 335 34.38 10.20 -36.37
CA PRO A 335 34.14 8.78 -36.13
C PRO A 335 34.74 8.16 -34.84
N ALA A 336 34.18 7.12 -34.35
CA ALA A 336 34.55 5.68 -34.22
C ALA A 336 36.03 5.35 -33.92
N SER A 337 36.21 4.51 -32.86
CA SER A 337 36.91 3.21 -32.94
C SER A 337 37.17 2.61 -31.57
N ARG A 338 36.68 1.43 -31.37
CA ARG A 338 37.34 0.12 -31.19
C ARG A 338 37.65 -0.29 -29.74
N THR A 339 36.93 -1.29 -29.36
CA THR A 339 37.30 -2.45 -28.50
C THR A 339 38.73 -2.99 -28.85
N PRO A 340 39.44 -3.87 -28.08
CA PRO A 340 38.92 -4.97 -27.29
C PRO A 340 39.76 -5.42 -26.05
N LEU A 341 39.26 -6.45 -25.34
CA LEU A 341 39.97 -7.58 -24.68
C LEU A 341 40.72 -7.33 -23.35
N GLN A 342 40.26 -7.82 -22.24
CA GLN A 342 40.54 -9.13 -21.64
C GLN A 342 39.45 -9.44 -20.61
#